data_24f0bed303ba244010500e12dc716479
#
_entry.id   24f0bed303ba244010500e12dc716479
#
_cell.length_a   1.000
_cell.length_b   1.000
_cell.length_c   1.000
_cell.angle_alpha   90.00
_cell.angle_beta   90.00
_cell.angle_gamma   90.00
#
_symmetry.space_group_name_H-M   'P 1'
#
loop_
_entity.id
_entity.type
_entity.pdbx_description
1 polymer ?
#
loop_
_entity_poly.entity_id
_entity_poly.type
_entity_poly.pdbx_seq_one_letter_code
_entity_poly.pdbx_strand_id
1 'polypeptide(L)'
;MQSKFLVKFLTITVLVFSLNLNAQHEEHEGNIEERDIKTEIKESINHHIQDSYDFIFFSDTEKNIHYGFPLPVILIDEGFHLFSSSKFHHGETVAESNGQYYKLYHNKIYRTDAEGTLTLDDHQHPTNIKPLDFSITKGVLMIMITGGLMLLLFVGLARSFGKGP
;
A
#
# COMPACT_ATOMS: atom_id res chain seq x y z
N MET A 1 31.57 11.93 -24.65
CA MET A 1 30.35 12.76 -24.56
C MET A 1 29.33 12.22 -23.55
N GLN A 2 29.27 10.91 -23.36
CA GLN A 2 28.34 10.24 -22.40
C GLN A 2 28.63 10.48 -20.91
N SER A 3 29.89 10.63 -20.49
CA SER A 3 30.24 10.82 -19.07
C SER A 3 29.69 12.12 -18.49
N LYS A 4 29.65 13.19 -19.27
CA LYS A 4 29.10 14.49 -18.85
C LYS A 4 27.55 14.46 -18.66
N PHE A 5 26.88 13.61 -19.43
CA PHE A 5 25.43 13.43 -19.29
C PHE A 5 25.07 12.64 -18.00
N LEU A 6 25.87 11.61 -17.72
CA LEU A 6 25.70 10.75 -16.55
C LEU A 6 25.97 11.52 -15.24
N VAL A 7 26.98 12.37 -15.22
CA VAL A 7 27.28 13.25 -14.09
C VAL A 7 26.19 14.26 -13.88
N LYS A 8 25.66 14.90 -14.95
CA LYS A 8 24.53 15.84 -14.83
C LYS A 8 23.25 15.16 -14.34
N PHE A 9 22.97 13.96 -14.80
CA PHE A 9 21.81 13.18 -14.32
C PHE A 9 21.93 12.82 -12.85
N LEU A 10 23.11 12.36 -12.43
CA LEU A 10 23.39 12.02 -11.03
C LEU A 10 23.29 13.25 -10.11
N THR A 11 23.81 14.41 -10.54
CA THR A 11 23.71 15.65 -9.76
C THR A 11 22.27 16.15 -9.62
N ILE A 12 21.45 16.02 -10.66
CA ILE A 12 20.03 16.39 -10.61
C ILE A 12 19.28 15.46 -9.67
N THR A 13 19.55 14.15 -9.71
CA THR A 13 18.90 13.18 -8.81
C THR A 13 19.26 13.43 -7.35
N VAL A 14 20.51 13.73 -7.04
CA VAL A 14 20.97 14.09 -5.69
C VAL A 14 20.34 15.41 -5.22
N LEU A 15 20.21 16.41 -6.11
CA LEU A 15 19.60 17.69 -5.78
C LEU A 15 18.10 17.57 -5.48
N VAL A 16 17.37 16.74 -6.22
CA VAL A 16 15.94 16.46 -5.96
C VAL A 16 15.75 15.71 -4.64
N PHE A 17 16.68 14.82 -4.28
CA PHE A 17 16.59 14.08 -3.02
C PHE A 17 16.90 14.95 -1.80
N SER A 18 17.77 15.95 -1.92
CA SER A 18 18.14 16.85 -0.80
C SER A 18 17.08 17.90 -0.46
N LEU A 19 16.13 18.18 -1.35
CA LEU A 19 15.05 19.15 -1.10
C LEU A 19 13.95 18.64 -0.15
N ASN A 20 13.95 17.33 0.18
CA ASN A 20 12.92 16.73 1.03
C ASN A 20 13.32 16.57 2.51
N LEU A 21 14.46 17.14 2.95
CA LEU A 21 14.98 16.93 4.32
C LEU A 21 14.59 18.01 5.34
N ASN A 22 13.71 18.95 4.99
CA ASN A 22 13.29 20.01 5.91
C ASN A 22 11.84 19.83 6.40
N ALA A 23 11.50 18.64 6.93
CA ALA A 23 10.33 18.49 7.78
C ALA A 23 10.78 18.66 9.24
N GLN A 24 10.81 19.88 9.74
CA GLN A 24 11.03 20.16 11.16
C GLN A 24 9.78 19.82 11.96
N HIS A 25 10.00 19.03 13.00
CA HIS A 25 9.03 18.74 14.04
C HIS A 25 8.95 19.95 14.97
N GLU A 26 7.86 20.65 14.99
CA GLU A 26 7.53 21.58 16.07
C GLU A 26 6.69 20.83 17.11
N GLU A 27 7.26 20.62 18.29
CA GLU A 27 6.53 20.20 19.48
C GLU A 27 5.74 21.40 20.01
N HIS A 28 4.41 21.31 19.96
CA HIS A 28 3.53 22.20 20.69
C HIS A 28 2.82 21.45 21.81
N GLU A 29 3.06 21.85 23.04
CA GLU A 29 2.24 21.50 24.20
C GLU A 29 0.89 22.22 24.13
N GLY A 30 -0.20 21.51 24.20
CA GLY A 30 -1.53 22.10 24.29
C GLY A 30 -2.70 21.11 24.33
N ASN A 31 -3.44 21.19 25.38
CA ASN A 31 -4.87 20.93 25.68
C ASN A 31 -5.67 19.79 24.99
N ILE A 32 -6.75 19.40 25.69
CA ILE A 32 -7.63 18.26 25.45
C ILE A 32 -8.22 18.18 24.02
N GLU A 33 -8.49 19.32 23.38
CA GLU A 33 -8.93 19.39 21.97
C GLU A 33 -7.83 18.93 20.99
N GLU A 34 -6.57 19.14 21.34
CA GLU A 34 -5.43 18.77 20.53
C GLU A 34 -5.17 17.23 20.52
N ARG A 35 -5.61 16.52 21.57
CA ARG A 35 -5.56 15.05 21.59
C ARG A 35 -6.55 14.43 20.61
N ASP A 36 -7.71 15.02 20.45
CA ASP A 36 -8.75 14.52 19.54
C ASP A 36 -8.29 14.72 18.09
N ILE A 37 -7.77 15.91 17.78
CA ILE A 37 -7.21 16.24 16.46
C ILE A 37 -5.98 15.36 16.15
N LYS A 38 -5.09 15.13 17.11
CA LYS A 38 -3.92 14.24 16.91
C LYS A 38 -4.31 12.79 16.66
N THR A 39 -5.39 12.34 17.31
CA THR A 39 -5.92 10.99 17.10
C THR A 39 -6.57 10.88 15.73
N GLU A 40 -7.34 11.86 15.32
CA GLU A 40 -7.97 11.91 14.00
C GLU A 40 -6.94 12.02 12.87
N ILE A 41 -5.89 12.84 13.04
CA ILE A 41 -4.76 12.93 12.12
C ILE A 41 -4.01 11.59 12.06
N LYS A 42 -3.76 10.94 13.19
CA LYS A 42 -3.07 9.66 13.25
C LYS A 42 -3.89 8.55 12.57
N GLU A 43 -5.20 8.54 12.75
CA GLU A 43 -6.10 7.62 12.06
C GLU A 43 -6.13 7.91 10.56
N SER A 44 -6.21 9.17 10.16
CA SER A 44 -6.16 9.58 8.76
C SER A 44 -4.82 9.20 8.10
N ILE A 45 -3.70 9.48 8.78
CA ILE A 45 -2.36 9.09 8.30
C ILE A 45 -2.26 7.56 8.21
N ASN A 46 -2.69 6.81 9.22
CA ASN A 46 -2.69 5.36 9.17
C ASN A 46 -3.51 4.83 8.00
N HIS A 47 -4.68 5.41 7.76
CA HIS A 47 -5.53 5.01 6.63
C HIS A 47 -4.86 5.29 5.27
N HIS A 48 -4.10 6.39 5.14
CA HIS A 48 -3.39 6.73 3.91
C HIS A 48 -2.07 5.98 3.72
N ILE A 49 -1.37 5.64 4.81
CA ILE A 49 -0.09 4.92 4.76
C ILE A 49 -0.32 3.40 4.72
N GLN A 50 -1.45 2.91 5.24
CA GLN A 50 -1.75 1.50 5.21
C GLN A 50 -1.79 0.97 3.79
N ASP A 51 -1.17 -0.18 3.62
CA ASP A 51 -1.06 -0.84 2.34
C ASP A 51 -2.44 -1.28 1.84
N SER A 52 -2.78 -0.93 0.61
CA SER A 52 -4.10 -1.17 0.02
C SER A 52 -4.07 -2.37 -0.91
N TYR A 53 -5.18 -3.11 -0.97
CA TYR A 53 -5.41 -4.19 -1.93
C TYR A 53 -5.89 -3.68 -3.30
N ASP A 54 -6.08 -2.37 -3.44
CA ASP A 54 -6.43 -1.72 -4.70
C ASP A 54 -5.33 -0.73 -5.10
N PHE A 55 -4.97 -0.73 -6.38
CA PHE A 55 -4.05 0.24 -6.91
C PHE A 55 -4.82 1.42 -7.50
N ILE A 56 -4.94 2.50 -6.74
CA ILE A 56 -5.63 3.72 -7.15
C ILE A 56 -4.60 4.72 -7.66
N PHE A 57 -4.76 5.21 -8.89
CA PHE A 57 -3.92 6.24 -9.50
C PHE A 57 -4.34 7.64 -9.04
N PHE A 58 -5.63 7.92 -9.11
CA PHE A 58 -6.22 9.17 -8.62
C PHE A 58 -7.70 8.97 -8.28
N SER A 59 -8.21 9.83 -7.42
CA SER A 59 -9.61 9.84 -7.00
C SER A 59 -10.23 11.19 -7.33
N ASP A 60 -11.39 11.18 -7.95
CA ASP A 60 -12.25 12.36 -8.11
C ASP A 60 -13.19 12.40 -6.90
N THR A 61 -12.83 13.22 -5.92
CA THR A 61 -13.59 13.35 -4.66
C THR A 61 -14.96 13.99 -4.87
N GLU A 62 -15.13 14.82 -5.90
CA GLU A 62 -16.42 15.45 -6.19
C GLU A 62 -17.45 14.43 -6.73
N LYS A 63 -16.97 13.44 -7.48
CA LYS A 63 -17.82 12.40 -8.08
C LYS A 63 -17.77 11.06 -7.36
N ASN A 64 -16.94 10.95 -6.30
CA ASN A 64 -16.67 9.70 -5.58
C ASN A 64 -16.23 8.55 -6.52
N ILE A 65 -15.41 8.89 -7.53
CA ILE A 65 -14.90 7.93 -8.50
C ILE A 65 -13.40 7.69 -8.24
N HIS A 66 -13.04 6.43 -8.10
CA HIS A 66 -11.65 5.99 -7.95
C HIS A 66 -11.16 5.33 -9.24
N TYR A 67 -10.11 5.90 -9.84
CA TYR A 67 -9.49 5.34 -11.05
C TYR A 67 -8.30 4.47 -10.65
N GLY A 68 -8.47 3.17 -10.82
CA GLY A 68 -7.47 2.18 -10.45
C GLY A 68 -7.81 0.80 -10.96
N PHE A 69 -7.06 -0.18 -10.49
CA PHE A 69 -7.35 -1.59 -10.76
C PHE A 69 -7.21 -2.42 -9.48
N PRO A 70 -8.02 -3.47 -9.33
CA PRO A 70 -7.94 -4.37 -8.20
C PRO A 70 -6.69 -5.25 -8.29
N LEU A 71 -6.13 -5.58 -7.13
CA LEU A 71 -4.96 -6.44 -7.02
C LEU A 71 -5.35 -7.87 -6.64
N PRO A 72 -4.50 -8.87 -6.94
CA PRO A 72 -4.77 -10.24 -6.57
C PRO A 72 -4.59 -10.45 -5.06
N VAL A 73 -5.62 -11.02 -4.45
CA VAL A 73 -5.64 -11.46 -3.05
C VAL A 73 -5.28 -12.94 -3.01
N ILE A 74 -4.26 -13.27 -2.21
CA ILE A 74 -3.73 -14.61 -2.03
C ILE A 74 -3.74 -14.93 -0.55
N LEU A 75 -4.62 -15.86 -0.13
CA LEU A 75 -4.73 -16.27 1.27
C LEU A 75 -4.46 -17.77 1.41
N ILE A 76 -3.89 -18.13 2.56
CA ILE A 76 -3.80 -19.53 3.01
C ILE A 76 -4.60 -19.65 4.29
N ASP A 77 -5.74 -20.36 4.20
CA ASP A 77 -6.67 -20.59 5.31
C ASP A 77 -7.44 -21.90 5.03
N GLU A 78 -7.03 -22.98 5.70
CA GLU A 78 -7.55 -24.33 5.43
C GLU A 78 -7.50 -24.76 3.94
N GLY A 79 -6.73 -24.01 3.12
CA GLY A 79 -6.57 -24.18 1.68
C GLY A 79 -5.97 -22.93 1.05
N PHE A 80 -5.84 -23.00 -0.27
CA PHE A 80 -5.35 -21.89 -1.08
C PHE A 80 -6.52 -21.12 -1.68
N HIS A 81 -6.54 -19.82 -1.45
CA HIS A 81 -7.57 -18.91 -1.95
C HIS A 81 -6.92 -17.82 -2.81
N LEU A 82 -7.39 -17.70 -4.05
CA LEU A 82 -6.95 -16.68 -4.99
C LEU A 82 -8.16 -15.99 -5.60
N PHE A 83 -8.27 -14.69 -5.40
CA PHE A 83 -9.34 -13.89 -5.98
C PHE A 83 -8.92 -12.42 -6.14
N SER A 84 -9.75 -11.62 -6.80
CA SER A 84 -9.52 -10.19 -6.98
C SER A 84 -10.01 -9.39 -5.77
N SER A 85 -9.28 -8.36 -5.37
CA SER A 85 -9.68 -7.42 -4.31
C SER A 85 -11.01 -6.70 -4.62
N SER A 86 -11.41 -6.65 -5.89
CA SER A 86 -12.71 -6.10 -6.30
C SER A 86 -13.90 -6.74 -5.59
N LYS A 87 -13.75 -8.00 -5.11
CA LYS A 87 -14.80 -8.67 -4.34
C LYS A 87 -15.08 -8.00 -2.99
N PHE A 88 -14.16 -7.23 -2.47
CA PHE A 88 -14.36 -6.51 -1.21
C PHE A 88 -15.10 -5.16 -1.40
N HIS A 89 -15.23 -4.65 -2.63
CA HIS A 89 -15.79 -3.32 -2.90
C HIS A 89 -15.31 -2.27 -1.88
N HIS A 90 -13.99 -2.13 -1.76
CA HIS A 90 -13.30 -1.24 -0.80
C HIS A 90 -13.59 -1.56 0.68
N GLY A 91 -14.00 -2.80 0.99
CA GLY A 91 -14.29 -3.26 2.37
C GLY A 91 -15.78 -3.27 2.72
N GLU A 92 -16.65 -2.85 1.81
CA GLU A 92 -18.10 -2.83 2.02
C GLU A 92 -18.73 -4.22 1.92
N THR A 93 -18.14 -5.12 1.12
CA THR A 93 -18.69 -6.44 0.86
C THR A 93 -17.81 -7.58 1.37
N VAL A 94 -18.43 -8.74 1.53
CA VAL A 94 -17.78 -9.99 1.90
C VAL A 94 -17.34 -10.72 0.64
N ALA A 95 -16.10 -11.19 0.61
CA ALA A 95 -15.57 -12.00 -0.47
C ALA A 95 -15.72 -13.48 -0.15
N GLU A 96 -16.42 -14.22 -0.99
CA GLU A 96 -16.48 -15.68 -0.92
C GLU A 96 -15.38 -16.30 -1.77
N SER A 97 -14.70 -17.32 -1.21
CA SER A 97 -13.74 -18.15 -1.91
C SER A 97 -13.72 -19.56 -1.32
N ASN A 98 -13.98 -20.57 -2.16
CA ASN A 98 -14.00 -22.00 -1.77
C ASN A 98 -14.88 -22.32 -0.55
N GLY A 99 -16.03 -21.63 -0.40
CA GLY A 99 -16.95 -21.80 0.72
C GLY A 99 -16.53 -21.12 2.02
N GLN A 100 -15.44 -20.37 2.00
CA GLN A 100 -15.02 -19.51 3.10
C GLN A 100 -15.34 -18.05 2.76
N TYR A 101 -15.63 -17.25 3.80
CA TYR A 101 -16.02 -15.86 3.67
C TYR A 101 -14.98 -14.97 4.34
N TYR A 102 -14.62 -13.87 3.65
CA TYR A 102 -13.60 -12.95 4.10
C TYR A 102 -14.10 -11.51 4.04
N LYS A 103 -13.74 -10.73 5.02
CA LYS A 103 -14.03 -9.29 5.07
C LYS A 103 -12.75 -8.49 5.25
N LEU A 104 -12.67 -7.40 4.51
CA LEU A 104 -11.60 -6.43 4.66
C LEU A 104 -12.02 -5.42 5.75
N TYR A 105 -11.20 -5.30 6.80
CA TYR A 105 -11.41 -4.37 7.88
C TYR A 105 -10.07 -3.73 8.28
N HIS A 106 -10.01 -2.40 8.29
CA HIS A 106 -8.78 -1.64 8.53
C HIS A 106 -7.58 -2.18 7.75
N ASN A 107 -7.77 -2.39 6.44
CA ASN A 107 -6.77 -2.93 5.50
C ASN A 107 -6.15 -4.27 5.93
N LYS A 108 -6.92 -5.09 6.63
CA LYS A 108 -6.57 -6.48 6.98
C LYS A 108 -7.74 -7.38 6.66
N ILE A 109 -7.43 -8.59 6.21
CA ILE A 109 -8.44 -9.58 5.84
C ILE A 109 -8.69 -10.50 7.03
N TYR A 110 -9.96 -10.69 7.37
CA TYR A 110 -10.42 -11.58 8.43
C TYR A 110 -11.43 -12.58 7.89
N ARG A 111 -11.38 -13.83 8.40
CA ARG A 111 -12.39 -14.82 8.11
C ARG A 111 -13.66 -14.47 8.88
N THR A 112 -14.80 -14.53 8.19
CA THR A 112 -16.11 -14.20 8.74
C THR A 112 -17.15 -15.27 8.38
N ASP A 113 -18.39 -15.03 8.77
CA ASP A 113 -19.57 -15.70 8.21
C ASP A 113 -20.00 -15.03 6.87
N ALA A 114 -21.08 -15.55 6.28
CA ALA A 114 -21.62 -15.01 5.03
C ALA A 114 -22.15 -13.58 5.18
N GLU A 115 -22.55 -13.20 6.38
CA GLU A 115 -23.03 -11.87 6.75
C GLU A 115 -21.90 -10.88 7.00
N GLY A 116 -20.65 -11.36 7.10
CA GLY A 116 -19.48 -10.54 7.35
C GLY A 116 -19.34 -10.05 8.78
N THR A 117 -19.80 -10.86 9.74
CA THR A 117 -19.79 -10.51 11.18
C THR A 117 -18.35 -10.47 11.70
N LEU A 118 -17.97 -9.34 12.29
CA LEU A 118 -16.72 -9.16 13.00
C LEU A 118 -17.00 -9.11 14.51
N THR A 119 -16.32 -9.98 15.26
CA THR A 119 -16.33 -9.92 16.71
C THR A 119 -15.20 -9.01 17.16
N LEU A 120 -15.52 -7.90 17.81
CA LEU A 120 -14.56 -6.93 18.28
C LEU A 120 -14.28 -7.11 19.78
N ASP A 121 -13.03 -6.88 20.19
CA ASP A 121 -12.65 -6.77 21.59
C ASP A 121 -12.97 -5.38 22.18
N ASP A 122 -12.65 -5.18 23.47
CA ASP A 122 -12.86 -3.91 24.17
C ASP A 122 -12.08 -2.74 23.56
N HIS A 123 -11.09 -3.02 22.71
CA HIS A 123 -10.25 -2.05 21.99
C HIS A 123 -10.62 -1.92 20.52
N GLN A 124 -11.79 -2.44 20.10
CA GLN A 124 -12.29 -2.45 18.73
C GLN A 124 -11.38 -3.22 17.73
N HIS A 125 -10.59 -4.17 18.22
CA HIS A 125 -9.84 -5.06 17.33
C HIS A 125 -10.64 -6.34 17.04
N PRO A 126 -10.69 -6.79 15.76
CA PRO A 126 -11.33 -8.04 15.42
C PRO A 126 -10.63 -9.24 16.06
N THR A 127 -11.38 -10.09 16.72
CA THR A 127 -10.94 -11.37 17.29
C THR A 127 -11.11 -12.53 16.31
N ASN A 128 -11.69 -12.25 15.15
CA ASN A 128 -11.85 -13.21 14.06
C ASN A 128 -10.52 -13.78 13.59
N ILE A 129 -10.55 -15.00 13.05
CA ILE A 129 -9.37 -15.66 12.50
C ILE A 129 -8.81 -14.78 11.36
N LYS A 130 -7.50 -14.51 11.45
CA LYS A 130 -6.75 -13.82 10.42
C LYS A 130 -6.01 -14.84 9.58
N PRO A 131 -6.34 -15.03 8.29
CA PRO A 131 -5.63 -15.92 7.41
C PRO A 131 -4.19 -15.47 7.19
N LEU A 132 -3.33 -16.39 6.73
CA LEU A 132 -2.01 -16.01 6.20
C LEU A 132 -2.20 -15.30 4.87
N ASP A 133 -1.74 -14.06 4.80
CA ASP A 133 -1.96 -13.16 3.69
C ASP A 133 -0.66 -12.96 2.89
N PHE A 134 -0.67 -13.43 1.65
CA PHE A 134 0.40 -13.27 0.66
C PHE A 134 -0.05 -12.41 -0.53
N SER A 135 -1.08 -11.62 -0.35
CA SER A 135 -1.66 -10.78 -1.40
C SER A 135 -0.64 -9.79 -1.95
N ILE A 136 -0.79 -9.48 -3.23
CA ILE A 136 -0.05 -8.38 -3.84
C ILE A 136 -0.79 -7.09 -3.52
N THR A 137 -0.27 -6.36 -2.55
CA THR A 137 -0.77 -5.05 -2.17
C THR A 137 -0.12 -3.96 -3.02
N LYS A 138 -0.64 -2.74 -2.92
CA LYS A 138 -0.08 -1.55 -3.60
C LYS A 138 1.41 -1.38 -3.30
N GLY A 139 1.84 -1.54 -2.04
CA GLY A 139 3.24 -1.42 -1.63
C GLY A 139 4.11 -2.51 -2.24
N VAL A 140 3.67 -3.77 -2.19
CA VAL A 140 4.38 -4.90 -2.81
C VAL A 140 4.54 -4.68 -4.31
N LEU A 141 3.46 -4.28 -5.00
CA LEU A 141 3.51 -3.97 -6.44
C LEU A 141 4.51 -2.85 -6.76
N MET A 142 4.51 -1.77 -5.98
CA MET A 142 5.44 -0.65 -6.16
C MET A 142 6.90 -1.07 -5.94
N ILE A 143 7.17 -1.90 -4.94
CA ILE A 143 8.51 -2.47 -4.70
C ILE A 143 8.94 -3.34 -5.89
N MET A 144 8.04 -4.19 -6.41
CA MET A 144 8.34 -5.02 -7.58
C MET A 144 8.64 -4.19 -8.82
N ILE A 145 7.85 -3.16 -9.10
CA ILE A 145 8.07 -2.25 -10.25
C ILE A 145 9.40 -1.52 -10.10
N THR A 146 9.64 -0.91 -8.93
CA THR A 146 10.86 -0.15 -8.67
C THR A 146 12.10 -1.04 -8.74
N GLY A 147 12.04 -2.23 -8.13
CA GLY A 147 13.13 -3.22 -8.20
C GLY A 147 13.39 -3.69 -9.62
N GLY A 148 12.35 -3.96 -10.39
CA GLY A 148 12.46 -4.32 -11.82
C GLY A 148 13.10 -3.21 -12.65
N LEU A 149 12.69 -1.96 -12.46
CA LEU A 149 13.29 -0.81 -13.15
C LEU A 149 14.76 -0.63 -12.77
N MET A 150 15.10 -0.74 -11.47
CA MET A 150 16.50 -0.70 -11.02
C MET A 150 17.33 -1.81 -11.66
N LEU A 151 16.81 -3.03 -11.70
CA LEU A 151 17.50 -4.18 -12.31
C LEU A 151 17.74 -3.93 -13.80
N LEU A 152 16.74 -3.46 -14.54
CA LEU A 152 16.88 -3.12 -15.96
C LEU A 152 17.94 -2.02 -16.17
N LEU A 153 17.94 -1.00 -15.30
CA LEU A 153 18.92 0.09 -15.36
C LEU A 153 20.33 -0.43 -15.12
N PHE A 154 20.55 -1.25 -14.08
CA PHE A 154 21.87 -1.79 -13.78
C PHE A 154 22.37 -2.76 -14.86
N VAL A 155 21.49 -3.63 -15.39
CA VAL A 155 21.83 -4.52 -16.52
C VAL A 155 22.19 -3.69 -17.77
N GLY A 156 21.42 -2.63 -18.04
CA GLY A 156 21.72 -1.70 -19.14
C GLY A 156 23.08 -1.03 -19.00
N LEU A 157 23.40 -0.53 -17.80
CA LEU A 157 24.71 0.05 -17.49
C LEU A 157 25.84 -0.99 -17.61
N ALA A 158 25.68 -2.18 -17.02
CA ALA A 158 26.69 -3.23 -17.09
C ALA A 158 26.98 -3.64 -18.53
N ARG A 159 25.97 -3.77 -19.39
CA ARG A 159 26.13 -4.06 -20.82
C ARG A 159 26.82 -2.93 -21.56
N SER A 160 26.61 -1.67 -21.16
CA SER A 160 27.27 -0.52 -21.76
C SER A 160 28.76 -0.51 -21.44
N PHE A 161 29.17 -0.90 -20.24
CA PHE A 161 30.61 -1.01 -19.87
C PHE A 161 31.30 -2.23 -20.52
N GLY A 162 30.57 -3.32 -20.77
CA GLY A 162 31.10 -4.51 -21.43
C GLY A 162 31.37 -4.36 -22.94
N LYS A 163 30.83 -3.32 -23.56
CA LYS A 163 31.14 -2.91 -24.92
C LYS A 163 32.22 -1.83 -24.87
N GLY A 164 33.47 -2.21 -24.54
CA GLY A 164 34.62 -1.31 -24.52
C GLY A 164 34.80 -0.59 -25.85
N PRO A 165 35.64 0.49 -25.88
CA PRO A 165 35.87 1.30 -27.07
C PRO A 165 36.45 0.49 -28.22
#